data_561ca86149ab6a8261b3d28c77cbc71e
#
_entry.id   561ca86149ab6a8261b3d28c77cbc71e
#
_cell.length_a   1.000
_cell.length_b   1.000
_cell.length_c   1.000
_cell.angle_alpha   90.00
_cell.angle_beta   90.00
_cell.angle_gamma   90.00
#
_symmetry.space_group_name_H-M   'P 1'
#
loop_
_entity.id
_entity.type
_entity.pdbx_description
1 polymer ?
#
loop_
_entity_poly.entity_id
_entity_poly.type
_entity_poly.pdbx_seq_one_letter_code
_entity_poly.pdbx_strand_id
1 'polypeptide(L)'
;MNTHDIETTRKWLQQQPVISIIPHKNPDGDAIGSCLGLCLYLRQLQLNATVVSPNDFPEFLKWLPAIDDIIIYDNDQERAKTQIEASTLIFTLDFNSLKRADSLSGLLEKQTAATFVMIDHHQAPEDYAQITFSDPSASSTCEMVYKFIEAMGDKALINSDIATCLYTGLMTDTGNFKYPTTTSDTLRIGAFLIDQGANNSQINSLVFDTNSYNKLQLLSVALRNLVYLEEWDTAYITLTSEELQQHNHQKGDTEGFVNYGLTIKNTRLAVIFIQEGDYVKMSLRSKGATDVNRLAREHFSGGGHINAAGGRYDGTIDEAVTYFRSVLPDFIQKNS
;
A
#
# COMPACT_ATOMS: atom_id res chain seq x y z
N MET A 1 -5.46 -20.63 4.17
CA MET A 1 -6.78 -20.61 3.46
C MET A 1 -7.46 -21.95 3.72
N ASN A 2 -8.76 -21.96 4.04
CA ASN A 2 -9.43 -23.23 4.31
C ASN A 2 -9.88 -23.90 2.99
N THR A 3 -9.90 -25.26 2.98
CA THR A 3 -10.18 -26.06 1.78
C THR A 3 -11.62 -25.84 1.26
N HIS A 4 -12.59 -25.63 2.15
CA HIS A 4 -13.99 -25.46 1.78
C HIS A 4 -14.19 -24.19 0.96
N ASP A 5 -13.59 -23.05 1.38
CA ASP A 5 -13.71 -21.77 0.68
C ASP A 5 -12.98 -21.79 -0.67
N ILE A 6 -11.85 -22.50 -0.75
CA ILE A 6 -11.14 -22.73 -2.02
C ILE A 6 -12.00 -23.53 -2.99
N GLU A 7 -12.62 -24.63 -2.55
CA GLU A 7 -13.50 -25.43 -3.39
C GLU A 7 -14.75 -24.67 -3.81
N THR A 8 -15.31 -23.84 -2.94
CA THR A 8 -16.46 -22.99 -3.23
C THR A 8 -16.09 -21.93 -4.28
N THR A 9 -14.97 -21.24 -4.08
CA THR A 9 -14.48 -20.26 -5.07
C THR A 9 -14.21 -20.93 -6.43
N ARG A 10 -13.61 -22.13 -6.45
CA ARG A 10 -13.41 -22.91 -7.68
C ARG A 10 -14.72 -23.19 -8.41
N LYS A 11 -15.79 -23.57 -7.70
CA LYS A 11 -17.12 -23.81 -8.30
C LYS A 11 -17.70 -22.53 -8.89
N TRP A 12 -17.50 -21.36 -8.26
CA TRP A 12 -17.94 -20.08 -8.83
C TRP A 12 -17.17 -19.74 -10.10
N LEU A 13 -15.86 -19.92 -10.13
CA LEU A 13 -15.03 -19.70 -11.33
C LEU A 13 -15.43 -20.61 -12.50
N GLN A 14 -15.82 -21.87 -12.23
CA GLN A 14 -16.32 -22.79 -13.26
C GLN A 14 -17.62 -22.34 -13.95
N GLN A 15 -18.38 -21.42 -13.33
CA GLN A 15 -19.60 -20.84 -13.93
C GLN A 15 -19.30 -19.75 -14.95
N GLN A 16 -18.04 -19.49 -15.27
CA GLN A 16 -17.58 -18.46 -16.19
C GLN A 16 -18.11 -17.05 -15.83
N PRO A 17 -17.91 -16.58 -14.60
CA PRO A 17 -18.41 -15.28 -14.17
C PRO A 17 -17.72 -14.12 -14.91
N VAL A 18 -18.40 -12.98 -15.02
CA VAL A 18 -17.74 -11.69 -15.26
C VAL A 18 -17.11 -11.24 -13.93
N ILE A 19 -15.82 -10.94 -13.94
CA ILE A 19 -15.05 -10.71 -12.73
C ILE A 19 -14.50 -9.28 -12.71
N SER A 20 -14.77 -8.55 -11.63
CA SER A 20 -14.04 -7.34 -11.28
C SER A 20 -13.10 -7.60 -10.12
N ILE A 21 -11.90 -7.00 -10.18
CA ILE A 21 -10.88 -7.06 -9.13
C ILE A 21 -10.61 -5.62 -8.70
N ILE A 22 -10.81 -5.34 -7.41
CA ILE A 22 -10.84 -3.99 -6.87
C ILE A 22 -9.71 -3.83 -5.85
N PRO A 23 -8.75 -2.88 -6.03
CA PRO A 23 -7.79 -2.47 -5.01
C PRO A 23 -8.37 -1.37 -4.12
N HIS A 24 -7.65 -1.00 -3.05
CA HIS A 24 -7.96 0.19 -2.25
C HIS A 24 -7.68 1.51 -2.99
N LYS A 25 -8.19 2.64 -2.45
CA LYS A 25 -7.85 4.00 -2.91
C LYS A 25 -6.36 4.29 -2.73
N ASN A 26 -5.78 5.04 -3.68
CA ASN A 26 -4.35 5.33 -3.76
C ASN A 26 -3.53 4.04 -3.69
N PRO A 27 -3.76 3.11 -4.63
CA PRO A 27 -3.17 1.79 -4.55
C PRO A 27 -1.65 1.87 -4.69
N ASP A 28 -0.99 1.08 -3.88
CA ASP A 28 0.47 0.93 -3.86
C ASP A 28 0.93 -0.30 -4.65
N GLY A 29 2.19 -0.72 -4.44
CA GLY A 29 2.77 -1.85 -5.16
C GLY A 29 2.11 -3.19 -4.82
N ASP A 30 1.64 -3.38 -3.57
CA ASP A 30 0.96 -4.61 -3.18
C ASP A 30 -0.46 -4.67 -3.73
N ALA A 31 -1.21 -3.57 -3.62
CA ALA A 31 -2.56 -3.48 -4.18
C ALA A 31 -2.59 -3.71 -5.70
N ILE A 32 -1.73 -3.05 -6.46
CA ILE A 32 -1.67 -3.21 -7.93
C ILE A 32 -1.07 -4.57 -8.30
N GLY A 33 0.02 -4.99 -7.66
CA GLY A 33 0.68 -6.26 -7.92
C GLY A 33 -0.23 -7.46 -7.67
N SER A 34 -0.98 -7.47 -6.56
CA SER A 34 -1.94 -8.52 -6.24
C SER A 34 -3.12 -8.55 -7.21
N CYS A 35 -3.69 -7.38 -7.55
CA CYS A 35 -4.78 -7.28 -8.51
C CYS A 35 -4.39 -7.75 -9.91
N LEU A 36 -3.25 -7.31 -10.44
CA LEU A 36 -2.76 -7.73 -11.75
C LEU A 36 -2.35 -9.19 -11.75
N GLY A 37 -1.65 -9.67 -10.70
CA GLY A 37 -1.27 -11.07 -10.57
C GLY A 37 -2.49 -12.00 -10.59
N LEU A 38 -3.54 -11.67 -9.82
CA LEU A 38 -4.81 -12.42 -9.84
C LEU A 38 -5.52 -12.31 -11.19
N CYS A 39 -5.58 -11.12 -11.78
CA CYS A 39 -6.22 -10.90 -13.06
C CYS A 39 -5.59 -11.75 -14.18
N LEU A 40 -4.26 -11.73 -14.28
CA LEU A 40 -3.51 -12.51 -15.25
C LEU A 40 -3.70 -14.02 -15.04
N TYR A 41 -3.68 -14.49 -13.79
CA TYR A 41 -3.98 -15.88 -13.47
C TYR A 41 -5.39 -16.29 -13.93
N LEU A 42 -6.41 -15.49 -13.59
CA LEU A 42 -7.79 -15.78 -14.01
C LEU A 42 -7.97 -15.77 -15.54
N ARG A 43 -7.27 -14.86 -16.23
CA ARG A 43 -7.24 -14.83 -17.70
C ARG A 43 -6.57 -16.06 -18.32
N GLN A 44 -5.58 -16.67 -17.66
CA GLN A 44 -5.03 -17.96 -18.10
C GLN A 44 -6.07 -19.09 -18.01
N LEU A 45 -6.99 -19.03 -17.06
CA LEU A 45 -8.14 -19.92 -16.96
C LEU A 45 -9.25 -19.57 -17.98
N GLN A 46 -8.98 -18.66 -18.91
CA GLN A 46 -9.95 -18.15 -19.93
C GLN A 46 -11.17 -17.45 -19.31
N LEU A 47 -11.01 -16.85 -18.13
CA LEU A 47 -12.06 -16.11 -17.45
C LEU A 47 -12.01 -14.62 -17.83
N ASN A 48 -13.19 -13.98 -17.86
CA ASN A 48 -13.32 -12.55 -18.13
C ASN A 48 -13.05 -11.74 -16.84
N ALA A 49 -11.79 -11.42 -16.58
CA ALA A 49 -11.35 -10.68 -15.40
C ALA A 49 -10.77 -9.30 -15.77
N THR A 50 -11.19 -8.27 -15.04
CA THR A 50 -10.76 -6.88 -15.23
C THR A 50 -10.48 -6.23 -13.90
N VAL A 51 -9.36 -5.52 -13.79
CA VAL A 51 -9.04 -4.68 -12.64
C VAL A 51 -9.72 -3.33 -12.78
N VAL A 52 -10.42 -2.88 -11.72
CA VAL A 52 -11.04 -1.55 -11.66
C VAL A 52 -10.51 -0.83 -10.44
N SER A 53 -9.63 0.15 -10.67
CA SER A 53 -9.03 0.96 -9.60
C SER A 53 -9.88 2.20 -9.29
N PRO A 54 -10.04 2.60 -8.02
CA PRO A 54 -10.74 3.83 -7.66
C PRO A 54 -10.10 5.08 -8.31
N ASN A 55 -8.78 5.18 -8.27
CA ASN A 55 -7.99 6.28 -8.79
C ASN A 55 -6.67 5.81 -9.41
N ASP A 56 -5.91 6.73 -9.99
CA ASP A 56 -4.59 6.45 -10.58
C ASP A 56 -3.57 6.03 -9.50
N PHE A 57 -2.55 5.31 -9.93
CA PHE A 57 -1.50 4.72 -9.11
C PHE A 57 -0.13 5.34 -9.43
N PRO A 58 0.89 5.14 -8.56
CA PRO A 58 2.21 5.73 -8.75
C PRO A 58 2.87 5.38 -10.07
N GLU A 59 3.60 6.35 -10.63
CA GLU A 59 4.30 6.24 -11.92
C GLU A 59 5.27 5.05 -11.96
N PHE A 60 5.92 4.72 -10.84
CA PHE A 60 6.86 3.61 -10.75
C PHE A 60 6.20 2.22 -10.87
N LEU A 61 4.88 2.13 -10.96
CA LEU A 61 4.13 0.89 -11.21
C LEU A 61 3.67 0.75 -12.67
N LYS A 62 3.73 1.82 -13.48
CA LYS A 62 3.17 1.87 -14.84
C LYS A 62 3.87 0.97 -15.88
N TRP A 63 4.91 0.28 -15.50
CA TRP A 63 5.61 -0.71 -16.32
C TRP A 63 5.13 -2.16 -16.09
N LEU A 64 4.26 -2.40 -15.11
CA LEU A 64 3.79 -3.75 -14.77
C LEU A 64 3.01 -4.38 -15.94
N PRO A 65 3.09 -5.72 -16.11
CA PRO A 65 2.31 -6.43 -17.10
C PRO A 65 0.80 -6.17 -16.98
N ALA A 66 0.12 -5.94 -18.10
CA ALA A 66 -1.30 -5.65 -18.21
C ALA A 66 -1.79 -4.38 -17.47
N ILE A 67 -0.89 -3.47 -17.14
CA ILE A 67 -1.20 -2.24 -16.41
C ILE A 67 -2.18 -1.34 -17.19
N ASP A 68 -2.05 -1.28 -18.52
CA ASP A 68 -2.88 -0.47 -19.39
C ASP A 68 -4.32 -0.99 -19.51
N ASP A 69 -4.58 -2.21 -19.08
CA ASP A 69 -5.92 -2.81 -19.06
C ASP A 69 -6.75 -2.36 -17.85
N ILE A 70 -6.13 -1.75 -16.85
CA ILE A 70 -6.81 -1.28 -15.64
C ILE A 70 -7.80 -0.17 -16.00
N ILE A 71 -9.04 -0.32 -15.58
CA ILE A 71 -10.03 0.74 -15.65
C ILE A 71 -9.86 1.64 -14.42
N ILE A 72 -9.50 2.91 -14.62
CA ILE A 72 -9.37 3.89 -13.53
C ILE A 72 -10.69 4.65 -13.45
N TYR A 73 -11.40 4.51 -12.32
CA TYR A 73 -12.74 5.10 -12.14
C TYR A 73 -12.72 6.62 -12.24
N ASP A 74 -11.72 7.28 -11.69
CA ASP A 74 -11.62 8.75 -11.79
C ASP A 74 -11.46 9.25 -13.24
N ASN A 75 -10.93 8.41 -14.14
CA ASN A 75 -10.72 8.75 -15.54
C ASN A 75 -11.88 8.33 -16.46
N ASP A 76 -12.53 7.21 -16.16
CA ASP A 76 -13.62 6.64 -16.99
C ASP A 76 -14.69 5.96 -16.09
N GLN A 77 -15.54 6.80 -15.49
CA GLN A 77 -16.56 6.36 -14.56
C GLN A 77 -17.61 5.46 -15.21
N GLU A 78 -18.01 5.75 -16.45
CA GLU A 78 -19.05 4.98 -17.14
C GLU A 78 -18.58 3.56 -17.49
N ARG A 79 -17.35 3.41 -17.96
CA ARG A 79 -16.76 2.08 -18.22
C ARG A 79 -16.58 1.29 -16.92
N ALA A 80 -16.11 1.94 -15.86
CA ALA A 80 -15.95 1.32 -14.55
C ALA A 80 -17.29 0.84 -13.96
N LYS A 81 -18.33 1.69 -14.01
CA LYS A 81 -19.70 1.33 -13.58
C LYS A 81 -20.22 0.14 -14.38
N THR A 82 -20.15 0.21 -15.72
CA THR A 82 -20.62 -0.88 -16.60
C THR A 82 -19.92 -2.20 -16.25
N GLN A 83 -18.59 -2.18 -16.02
CA GLN A 83 -17.83 -3.37 -15.67
C GLN A 83 -18.27 -3.94 -14.31
N ILE A 84 -18.41 -3.09 -13.28
CA ILE A 84 -18.81 -3.53 -11.93
C ILE A 84 -20.25 -4.02 -11.92
N GLU A 85 -21.18 -3.35 -12.60
CA GLU A 85 -22.58 -3.74 -12.70
C GLU A 85 -22.78 -5.05 -13.46
N ALA A 86 -21.93 -5.35 -14.44
CA ALA A 86 -21.94 -6.61 -15.16
C ALA A 86 -21.30 -7.76 -14.37
N SER A 87 -20.56 -7.48 -13.30
CA SER A 87 -19.80 -8.50 -12.57
C SER A 87 -20.70 -9.33 -11.67
N THR A 88 -20.58 -10.65 -11.79
CA THR A 88 -21.23 -11.62 -10.89
C THR A 88 -20.31 -12.11 -9.79
N LEU A 89 -18.98 -11.89 -9.94
CA LEU A 89 -17.95 -12.19 -8.95
C LEU A 89 -17.02 -10.98 -8.82
N ILE A 90 -16.83 -10.49 -7.59
CA ILE A 90 -15.98 -9.34 -7.29
C ILE A 90 -14.92 -9.77 -6.28
N PHE A 91 -13.66 -9.67 -6.67
CA PHE A 91 -12.53 -9.79 -5.75
C PHE A 91 -12.17 -8.41 -5.21
N THR A 92 -12.01 -8.32 -3.90
CA THR A 92 -11.48 -7.13 -3.21
C THR A 92 -10.13 -7.47 -2.62
N LEU A 93 -9.09 -6.75 -3.03
CA LEU A 93 -7.72 -7.06 -2.68
C LEU A 93 -7.07 -5.91 -1.91
N ASP A 94 -6.33 -6.30 -0.87
CA ASP A 94 -5.51 -5.41 -0.08
C ASP A 94 -6.29 -4.35 0.71
N PHE A 95 -7.51 -4.69 1.09
CA PHE A 95 -8.28 -3.87 2.03
C PHE A 95 -9.35 -4.67 2.78
N ASN A 96 -9.60 -4.24 4.01
CA ASN A 96 -10.46 -4.88 5.00
C ASN A 96 -11.89 -4.31 5.08
N SER A 97 -12.20 -3.21 4.37
CA SER A 97 -13.48 -2.50 4.42
C SER A 97 -13.78 -1.85 3.08
N LEU A 98 -15.03 -1.96 2.60
CA LEU A 98 -15.46 -1.34 1.33
C LEU A 98 -15.21 0.18 1.30
N LYS A 99 -15.20 0.85 2.45
CA LYS A 99 -14.89 2.28 2.56
C LYS A 99 -13.49 2.63 2.06
N ARG A 100 -12.55 1.68 2.07
CA ARG A 100 -11.20 1.89 1.52
C ARG A 100 -11.16 1.96 -0.01
N ALA A 101 -12.22 1.55 -0.69
CA ALA A 101 -12.38 1.76 -2.13
C ALA A 101 -12.89 3.17 -2.48
N ASP A 102 -13.13 4.06 -1.49
CA ASP A 102 -13.49 5.48 -1.61
C ASP A 102 -14.60 5.74 -2.63
N SER A 103 -14.26 6.32 -3.81
CA SER A 103 -15.22 6.67 -4.87
C SER A 103 -16.01 5.46 -5.40
N LEU A 104 -15.48 4.24 -5.29
CA LEU A 104 -16.17 3.00 -5.67
C LEU A 104 -17.05 2.41 -4.55
N SER A 105 -16.88 2.83 -3.28
CA SER A 105 -17.58 2.20 -2.14
C SER A 105 -19.08 2.13 -2.34
N GLY A 106 -19.69 3.27 -2.67
CA GLY A 106 -21.16 3.33 -2.86
C GLY A 106 -21.68 2.54 -4.08
N LEU A 107 -20.83 2.26 -5.07
CA LEU A 107 -21.16 1.40 -6.19
C LEU A 107 -21.05 -0.07 -5.77
N LEU A 108 -20.00 -0.44 -5.05
CA LEU A 108 -19.80 -1.81 -4.55
C LEU A 108 -20.88 -2.22 -3.53
N GLU A 109 -21.26 -1.33 -2.61
CA GLU A 109 -22.33 -1.58 -1.64
C GLU A 109 -23.69 -1.87 -2.29
N LYS A 110 -23.92 -1.37 -3.50
CA LYS A 110 -25.15 -1.63 -4.28
C LYS A 110 -25.13 -2.96 -5.04
N GLN A 111 -24.00 -3.63 -5.15
CA GLN A 111 -23.85 -4.89 -5.88
C GLN A 111 -24.36 -6.10 -5.06
N THR A 112 -25.63 -6.08 -4.66
CA THR A 112 -26.24 -7.13 -3.83
C THR A 112 -26.41 -8.47 -4.54
N ALA A 113 -26.35 -8.51 -5.86
CA ALA A 113 -26.45 -9.72 -6.69
C ALA A 113 -25.07 -10.36 -6.97
N ALA A 114 -23.98 -9.61 -6.79
CA ALA A 114 -22.64 -10.13 -6.99
C ALA A 114 -22.13 -10.86 -5.73
N THR A 115 -21.29 -11.85 -5.95
CA THR A 115 -20.57 -12.56 -4.89
C THR A 115 -19.23 -11.86 -4.66
N PHE A 116 -18.91 -11.59 -3.39
CA PHE A 116 -17.63 -10.98 -3.02
C PHE A 116 -16.66 -12.01 -2.43
N VAL A 117 -15.40 -11.93 -2.85
CA VAL A 117 -14.27 -12.65 -2.26
C VAL A 117 -13.23 -11.63 -1.84
N MET A 118 -12.93 -11.58 -0.55
CA MET A 118 -11.87 -10.73 -0.01
C MET A 118 -10.58 -11.53 0.10
N ILE A 119 -9.45 -10.95 -0.36
CA ILE A 119 -8.09 -11.44 -0.08
C ILE A 119 -7.30 -10.26 0.47
N ASP A 120 -6.94 -10.32 1.76
CA ASP A 120 -6.39 -9.17 2.47
C ASP A 120 -5.53 -9.58 3.68
N HIS A 121 -4.47 -8.82 3.95
CA HIS A 121 -3.61 -9.05 5.12
C HIS A 121 -3.78 -7.97 6.23
N HIS A 122 -4.71 -7.04 6.08
CA HIS A 122 -4.99 -6.04 7.09
C HIS A 122 -5.77 -6.61 8.28
N GLN A 123 -5.61 -5.97 9.45
CA GLN A 123 -6.33 -6.34 10.67
C GLN A 123 -7.82 -5.92 10.62
N ALA A 124 -8.66 -6.62 11.38
CA ALA A 124 -10.07 -6.29 11.57
C ALA A 124 -10.88 -6.21 10.26
N PRO A 125 -10.97 -7.31 9.46
CA PRO A 125 -11.79 -7.35 8.26
C PRO A 125 -13.28 -7.17 8.60
N GLU A 126 -13.99 -6.36 7.78
CA GLU A 126 -15.44 -6.23 7.85
C GLU A 126 -16.13 -7.43 7.19
N ASP A 127 -17.34 -7.77 7.68
CA ASP A 127 -18.16 -8.90 7.20
C ASP A 127 -19.06 -8.49 6.02
N TYR A 128 -18.46 -8.23 4.83
CA TYR A 128 -19.20 -7.91 3.60
C TYR A 128 -19.04 -8.98 2.51
N ALA A 129 -18.00 -9.80 2.60
CA ALA A 129 -17.67 -10.78 1.57
C ALA A 129 -18.19 -12.19 1.94
N GLN A 130 -18.71 -12.93 0.96
CA GLN A 130 -19.15 -14.32 1.16
C GLN A 130 -18.00 -15.26 1.49
N ILE A 131 -16.80 -14.94 1.00
CA ILE A 131 -15.56 -15.63 1.38
C ILE A 131 -14.51 -14.58 1.71
N THR A 132 -13.88 -14.76 2.86
CA THR A 132 -12.83 -13.88 3.37
C THR A 132 -11.55 -14.70 3.59
N PHE A 133 -10.55 -14.47 2.74
CA PHE A 133 -9.19 -14.90 2.97
C PHE A 133 -8.42 -13.76 3.61
N SER A 134 -8.37 -13.73 4.94
CA SER A 134 -7.66 -12.70 5.71
C SER A 134 -6.59 -13.33 6.59
N ASP A 135 -5.36 -12.80 6.51
CA ASP A 135 -4.24 -13.26 7.33
C ASP A 135 -3.30 -12.08 7.66
N PRO A 136 -3.49 -11.41 8.81
CA PRO A 136 -2.63 -10.30 9.22
C PRO A 136 -1.16 -10.68 9.51
N SER A 137 -0.82 -11.98 9.50
CA SER A 137 0.55 -12.44 9.62
C SER A 137 1.26 -12.60 8.27
N ALA A 138 0.52 -12.56 7.16
CA ALA A 138 1.10 -12.55 5.82
C ALA A 138 1.87 -11.26 5.57
N SER A 139 2.95 -11.35 4.83
CA SER A 139 3.81 -10.18 4.56
C SER A 139 3.17 -9.19 3.58
N SER A 140 2.21 -9.62 2.77
CA SER A 140 1.54 -8.84 1.73
C SER A 140 0.31 -9.57 1.19
N THR A 141 -0.58 -8.85 0.53
CA THR A 141 -1.67 -9.44 -0.24
C THR A 141 -1.16 -10.21 -1.47
N CYS A 142 -0.03 -9.82 -2.05
CA CYS A 142 0.65 -10.61 -3.10
C CYS A 142 1.08 -11.99 -2.61
N GLU A 143 1.58 -12.12 -1.36
CA GLU A 143 1.84 -13.41 -0.75
C GLU A 143 0.56 -14.25 -0.65
N MET A 144 -0.55 -13.61 -0.28
CA MET A 144 -1.84 -14.30 -0.16
C MET A 144 -2.42 -14.72 -1.51
N VAL A 145 -2.27 -13.92 -2.57
CA VAL A 145 -2.65 -14.31 -3.93
C VAL A 145 -1.82 -15.49 -4.42
N TYR A 146 -0.50 -15.50 -4.17
CA TYR A 146 0.31 -16.69 -4.45
C TYR A 146 -0.23 -17.93 -3.75
N LYS A 147 -0.50 -17.85 -2.44
CA LYS A 147 -1.07 -18.95 -1.64
C LYS A 147 -2.46 -19.37 -2.14
N PHE A 148 -3.26 -18.43 -2.63
CA PHE A 148 -4.55 -18.73 -3.25
C PHE A 148 -4.37 -19.54 -4.54
N ILE A 149 -3.49 -19.14 -5.45
CA ILE A 149 -3.20 -19.87 -6.70
C ILE A 149 -2.65 -21.27 -6.39
N GLU A 150 -1.76 -21.40 -5.39
CA GLU A 150 -1.22 -22.69 -4.94
C GLU A 150 -2.31 -23.59 -4.34
N ALA A 151 -3.22 -23.04 -3.53
CA ALA A 151 -4.35 -23.77 -2.96
C ALA A 151 -5.39 -24.21 -4.01
N MET A 152 -5.52 -23.43 -5.10
CA MET A 152 -6.30 -23.79 -6.29
C MET A 152 -5.66 -24.97 -7.07
N GLY A 153 -4.44 -25.38 -6.74
CA GLY A 153 -3.69 -26.43 -7.46
C GLY A 153 -3.01 -25.95 -8.74
N ASP A 154 -3.02 -24.64 -8.99
CA ASP A 154 -2.66 -24.03 -10.27
C ASP A 154 -1.30 -23.32 -10.25
N LYS A 155 -0.43 -23.66 -9.28
CA LYS A 155 0.90 -23.07 -9.14
C LYS A 155 1.71 -23.08 -10.45
N ALA A 156 1.55 -24.13 -11.26
CA ALA A 156 2.21 -24.27 -12.55
C ALA A 156 1.75 -23.23 -13.60
N LEU A 157 0.62 -22.53 -13.39
CA LEU A 157 0.14 -21.46 -14.24
C LEU A 157 0.79 -20.09 -13.94
N ILE A 158 1.58 -19.98 -12.89
CA ILE A 158 2.32 -18.75 -12.60
C ILE A 158 3.43 -18.61 -13.64
N ASN A 159 3.21 -17.75 -14.63
CA ASN A 159 4.19 -17.40 -15.66
C ASN A 159 5.00 -16.15 -15.24
N SER A 160 5.88 -15.66 -16.10
CA SER A 160 6.74 -14.50 -15.84
C SER A 160 5.95 -13.22 -15.51
N ASP A 161 4.81 -13.00 -16.15
CA ASP A 161 4.01 -11.79 -15.95
C ASP A 161 3.31 -11.81 -14.59
N ILE A 162 2.69 -12.93 -14.24
CA ILE A 162 2.09 -13.14 -12.91
C ILE A 162 3.17 -13.04 -11.83
N ALA A 163 4.31 -13.71 -12.06
CA ALA A 163 5.43 -13.70 -11.12
C ALA A 163 5.99 -12.27 -10.91
N THR A 164 6.11 -11.47 -11.98
CA THR A 164 6.55 -10.08 -11.92
C THR A 164 5.60 -9.22 -11.09
N CYS A 165 4.29 -9.33 -11.31
CA CYS A 165 3.29 -8.59 -10.54
C CYS A 165 3.34 -8.96 -9.04
N LEU A 166 3.30 -10.26 -8.73
CA LEU A 166 3.31 -10.74 -7.33
C LEU A 166 4.63 -10.43 -6.62
N TYR A 167 5.77 -10.55 -7.32
CA TYR A 167 7.08 -10.22 -6.74
C TYR A 167 7.19 -8.73 -6.42
N THR A 168 6.64 -7.87 -7.28
CA THR A 168 6.66 -6.42 -7.07
C THR A 168 5.93 -6.04 -5.78
N GLY A 169 4.71 -6.52 -5.56
CA GLY A 169 3.98 -6.23 -4.33
C GLY A 169 4.62 -6.86 -3.10
N LEU A 170 5.07 -8.11 -3.19
CA LEU A 170 5.81 -8.78 -2.11
C LEU A 170 7.05 -7.97 -1.68
N MET A 171 7.80 -7.44 -2.66
CA MET A 171 9.01 -6.65 -2.42
C MET A 171 8.68 -5.28 -1.81
N THR A 172 7.68 -4.59 -2.33
CA THR A 172 7.33 -3.24 -1.86
C THR A 172 6.79 -3.26 -0.45
N ASP A 173 5.89 -4.17 -0.11
CA ASP A 173 5.24 -4.23 1.20
C ASP A 173 6.14 -4.77 2.31
N THR A 174 7.13 -5.58 1.94
CA THR A 174 8.19 -6.03 2.86
C THR A 174 9.33 -5.03 3.03
N GLY A 175 9.27 -3.87 2.36
CA GLY A 175 10.36 -2.89 2.34
C GLY A 175 11.66 -3.49 1.82
N ASN A 176 11.59 -4.20 0.70
CA ASN A 176 12.69 -4.97 0.11
C ASN A 176 13.19 -6.08 1.05
N PHE A 177 12.25 -6.84 1.61
CA PHE A 177 12.49 -7.96 2.55
C PHE A 177 13.16 -7.56 3.87
N LYS A 178 13.01 -6.30 4.27
CA LYS A 178 13.61 -5.73 5.49
C LYS A 178 12.68 -5.81 6.70
N TYR A 179 11.37 -5.75 6.50
CA TYR A 179 10.41 -5.63 7.60
C TYR A 179 10.23 -6.96 8.35
N PRO A 180 9.83 -6.91 9.64
CA PRO A 180 9.64 -8.11 10.48
C PRO A 180 8.58 -9.07 9.94
N THR A 181 7.67 -8.63 9.09
CA THR A 181 6.66 -9.44 8.39
C THR A 181 7.29 -10.40 7.38
N THR A 182 8.55 -10.17 6.97
CA THR A 182 9.30 -11.07 6.07
C THR A 182 9.63 -12.38 6.80
N THR A 183 8.97 -13.45 6.42
CA THR A 183 9.20 -14.80 6.96
C THR A 183 10.07 -15.65 6.04
N SER A 184 10.44 -16.85 6.49
CA SER A 184 11.12 -17.83 5.61
C SER A 184 10.20 -18.27 4.45
N ASP A 185 8.88 -18.28 4.64
CA ASP A 185 7.93 -18.60 3.57
C ASP A 185 7.83 -17.46 2.56
N THR A 186 7.80 -16.21 3.01
CA THR A 186 7.89 -15.03 2.13
C THR A 186 9.12 -15.12 1.21
N LEU A 187 10.30 -15.47 1.76
CA LEU A 187 11.52 -15.62 0.96
C LEU A 187 11.46 -16.81 -0.01
N ARG A 188 10.84 -17.94 0.39
CA ARG A 188 10.64 -19.09 -0.52
C ARG A 188 9.69 -18.75 -1.66
N ILE A 189 8.63 -17.99 -1.39
CA ILE A 189 7.72 -17.47 -2.41
C ILE A 189 8.47 -16.52 -3.35
N GLY A 190 9.25 -15.58 -2.80
CA GLY A 190 10.09 -14.70 -3.61
C GLY A 190 11.06 -15.48 -4.52
N ALA A 191 11.74 -16.50 -3.98
CA ALA A 191 12.62 -17.36 -4.77
C ALA A 191 11.84 -18.09 -5.88
N PHE A 192 10.69 -18.67 -5.58
CA PHE A 192 9.84 -19.30 -6.58
C PHE A 192 9.42 -18.33 -7.69
N LEU A 193 9.01 -17.10 -7.35
CA LEU A 193 8.61 -16.11 -8.35
C LEU A 193 9.78 -15.71 -9.26
N ILE A 194 11.01 -15.65 -8.73
CA ILE A 194 12.23 -15.46 -9.53
C ILE A 194 12.43 -16.65 -10.48
N ASP A 195 12.27 -17.88 -10.02
CA ASP A 195 12.36 -19.09 -10.86
C ASP A 195 11.31 -19.11 -11.98
N GLN A 196 10.15 -18.47 -11.77
CA GLN A 196 9.11 -18.30 -12.80
C GLN A 196 9.35 -17.10 -13.74
N GLY A 197 10.45 -16.37 -13.57
CA GLY A 197 10.89 -15.32 -14.49
C GLY A 197 10.72 -13.88 -14.00
N ALA A 198 10.35 -13.66 -12.75
CA ALA A 198 10.42 -12.33 -12.15
C ALA A 198 11.88 -11.87 -12.08
N ASN A 199 12.24 -10.83 -12.83
CA ASN A 199 13.59 -10.27 -12.80
C ASN A 199 13.76 -9.33 -11.61
N ASN A 200 14.16 -9.88 -10.47
CA ASN A 200 14.27 -9.14 -9.21
C ASN A 200 15.16 -7.88 -9.30
N SER A 201 16.26 -7.93 -10.03
CA SER A 201 17.15 -6.77 -10.21
C SER A 201 16.47 -5.66 -11.01
N GLN A 202 15.82 -6.01 -12.12
CA GLN A 202 15.09 -5.05 -12.94
C GLN A 202 13.89 -4.46 -12.18
N ILE A 203 13.13 -5.30 -11.48
CA ILE A 203 11.99 -4.84 -10.66
C ILE A 203 12.46 -3.87 -9.57
N ASN A 204 13.57 -4.20 -8.88
CA ASN A 204 14.14 -3.33 -7.85
C ASN A 204 14.53 -1.97 -8.44
N SER A 205 15.22 -1.94 -9.60
CA SER A 205 15.60 -0.69 -10.27
C SER A 205 14.37 0.11 -10.72
N LEU A 206 13.35 -0.53 -11.30
CA LEU A 206 12.14 0.16 -11.76
C LEU A 206 11.28 0.73 -10.61
N VAL A 207 11.39 0.17 -9.41
CA VAL A 207 10.65 0.64 -8.23
C VAL A 207 11.45 1.67 -7.43
N PHE A 208 12.75 1.45 -7.20
CA PHE A 208 13.54 2.26 -6.26
C PHE A 208 14.54 3.22 -6.92
N ASP A 209 15.00 2.96 -8.16
CA ASP A 209 15.96 3.82 -8.86
C ASP A 209 15.25 4.85 -9.77
N THR A 210 14.04 5.28 -9.38
CA THR A 210 13.19 6.20 -10.14
C THR A 210 13.27 7.65 -9.64
N ASN A 211 14.21 7.94 -8.74
CA ASN A 211 14.33 9.27 -8.17
C ASN A 211 14.78 10.29 -9.20
N SER A 212 14.01 11.37 -9.39
CA SER A 212 14.45 12.51 -10.17
C SER A 212 15.65 13.21 -9.51
N TYR A 213 16.44 13.92 -10.31
CA TYR A 213 17.52 14.76 -9.78
C TYR A 213 16.99 15.76 -8.73
N ASN A 214 15.85 16.39 -9.03
CA ASN A 214 15.19 17.35 -8.14
C ASN A 214 14.78 16.71 -6.79
N LYS A 215 14.24 15.49 -6.81
CA LYS A 215 13.93 14.74 -5.59
C LYS A 215 15.17 14.48 -4.74
N LEU A 216 16.29 14.11 -5.35
CA LEU A 216 17.55 13.91 -4.62
C LEU A 216 18.11 15.21 -4.06
N GLN A 217 17.97 16.32 -4.79
CA GLN A 217 18.34 17.65 -4.27
C GLN A 217 17.45 18.04 -3.09
N LEU A 218 16.14 17.83 -3.18
CA LEU A 218 15.20 18.08 -2.07
C LEU A 218 15.50 17.17 -0.87
N LEU A 219 15.89 15.91 -1.10
CA LEU A 219 16.35 15.03 -0.03
C LEU A 219 17.58 15.60 0.68
N SER A 220 18.52 16.21 -0.05
CA SER A 220 19.70 16.84 0.58
C SER A 220 19.29 18.00 1.52
N VAL A 221 18.26 18.76 1.16
CA VAL A 221 17.68 19.81 2.02
C VAL A 221 17.03 19.18 3.26
N ALA A 222 16.21 18.16 3.05
CA ALA A 222 15.55 17.43 4.14
C ALA A 222 16.57 16.88 5.17
N LEU A 223 17.67 16.30 4.69
CA LEU A 223 18.74 15.78 5.55
C LEU A 223 19.51 16.91 6.27
N ARG A 224 19.71 18.06 5.64
CA ARG A 224 20.30 19.24 6.29
C ARG A 224 19.41 19.82 7.39
N ASN A 225 18.09 19.80 7.17
CA ASN A 225 17.09 20.29 8.11
C ASN A 225 16.72 19.23 9.19
N LEU A 226 17.36 18.06 9.16
CA LEU A 226 17.10 17.02 10.14
C LEU A 226 17.64 17.42 11.51
N VAL A 227 16.77 17.35 12.51
CA VAL A 227 17.10 17.60 13.92
C VAL A 227 16.90 16.31 14.72
N TYR A 228 17.89 15.95 15.53
CA TYR A 228 17.81 14.81 16.43
C TYR A 228 17.67 15.30 17.88
N LEU A 229 16.62 14.85 18.55
CA LEU A 229 16.32 15.10 19.96
C LEU A 229 16.78 13.86 20.75
N GLU A 230 18.04 13.86 21.16
CA GLU A 230 18.69 12.72 21.82
C GLU A 230 17.97 12.30 23.10
N GLU A 231 17.49 13.26 23.90
CA GLU A 231 16.74 13.01 25.14
C GLU A 231 15.42 12.23 24.95
N TRP A 232 14.88 12.20 23.71
CA TRP A 232 13.61 11.56 23.37
C TRP A 232 13.74 10.47 22.32
N ASP A 233 14.97 10.09 21.92
CA ASP A 233 15.21 9.15 20.81
C ASP A 233 14.35 9.48 19.58
N THR A 234 14.20 10.77 19.25
CA THR A 234 13.26 11.28 18.25
C THR A 234 13.99 12.15 17.24
N ALA A 235 13.70 11.95 15.96
CA ALA A 235 14.17 12.83 14.90
C ALA A 235 13.02 13.54 14.21
N TYR A 236 13.26 14.78 13.75
CA TYR A 236 12.30 15.43 12.85
C TYR A 236 13.01 16.15 11.71
N ILE A 237 12.27 16.30 10.60
CA ILE A 237 12.70 16.99 9.39
C ILE A 237 11.67 18.08 9.08
N THR A 238 12.12 19.23 8.58
CA THR A 238 11.24 20.30 8.11
C THR A 238 11.51 20.60 6.64
N LEU A 239 10.44 20.90 5.87
CA LEU A 239 10.53 21.40 4.50
C LEU A 239 9.56 22.57 4.33
N THR A 240 10.08 23.75 4.01
CA THR A 240 9.28 24.94 3.76
C THR A 240 8.70 24.95 2.34
N SER A 241 7.68 25.80 2.10
CA SER A 241 7.13 25.99 0.77
C SER A 241 8.17 26.51 -0.23
N GLU A 242 9.09 27.38 0.22
CA GLU A 242 10.16 27.93 -0.61
C GLU A 242 11.16 26.83 -1.01
N GLU A 243 11.55 25.95 -0.09
CA GLU A 243 12.44 24.82 -0.38
C GLU A 243 11.81 23.84 -1.36
N LEU A 244 10.52 23.55 -1.22
CA LEU A 244 9.75 22.73 -2.16
C LEU A 244 9.74 23.36 -3.58
N GLN A 245 9.45 24.67 -3.68
CA GLN A 245 9.43 25.41 -4.95
C GLN A 245 10.81 25.46 -5.62
N GLN A 246 11.88 25.73 -4.86
CA GLN A 246 13.26 25.81 -5.38
C GLN A 246 13.70 24.47 -6.02
N HIS A 247 13.17 23.35 -5.56
CA HIS A 247 13.49 22.02 -6.08
C HIS A 247 12.43 21.44 -7.01
N ASN A 248 11.49 22.26 -7.52
CA ASN A 248 10.41 21.81 -8.42
C ASN A 248 9.68 20.56 -7.90
N HIS A 249 9.39 20.55 -6.58
CA HIS A 249 8.72 19.44 -5.92
C HIS A 249 7.48 18.96 -6.67
N GLN A 250 7.39 17.66 -6.88
CA GLN A 250 6.20 16.99 -7.41
C GLN A 250 5.53 16.17 -6.30
N LYS A 251 4.23 15.94 -6.44
CA LYS A 251 3.48 15.07 -5.50
C LYS A 251 4.14 13.69 -5.44
N GLY A 252 4.52 13.26 -4.25
CA GLY A 252 5.22 11.99 -4.01
C GLY A 252 6.73 12.11 -3.78
N ASP A 253 7.38 13.22 -4.16
CA ASP A 253 8.85 13.36 -4.00
C ASP A 253 9.33 13.24 -2.55
N THR A 254 8.51 13.65 -1.58
CA THR A 254 8.85 13.58 -0.15
C THR A 254 8.55 12.22 0.48
N GLU A 255 8.02 11.27 -0.29
CA GLU A 255 7.76 9.93 0.21
C GLU A 255 9.05 9.23 0.62
N GLY A 256 9.02 8.62 1.81
CA GLY A 256 10.20 7.95 2.37
C GLY A 256 11.20 8.84 3.09
N PHE A 257 11.16 10.17 2.94
CA PHE A 257 12.13 11.07 3.58
C PHE A 257 12.13 10.96 5.11
N VAL A 258 10.95 10.81 5.72
CA VAL A 258 10.81 10.62 7.17
C VAL A 258 11.60 9.41 7.69
N ASN A 259 11.75 8.37 6.86
CA ASN A 259 12.45 7.14 7.27
C ASN A 259 13.95 7.36 7.51
N TYR A 260 14.56 8.39 6.90
CA TYR A 260 15.96 8.72 7.19
C TYR A 260 16.17 9.09 8.67
N GLY A 261 15.19 9.73 9.30
CA GLY A 261 15.24 9.98 10.76
C GLY A 261 15.33 8.68 11.55
N LEU A 262 14.62 7.62 11.14
CA LEU A 262 14.67 6.31 11.80
C LEU A 262 15.99 5.55 11.58
N THR A 263 16.85 5.97 10.65
CA THR A 263 18.16 5.34 10.44
C THR A 263 19.20 5.76 11.49
N ILE A 264 18.94 6.85 12.20
CA ILE A 264 19.80 7.26 13.33
C ILE A 264 19.74 6.17 14.40
N LYS A 265 20.92 5.85 14.96
CA LYS A 265 21.03 4.84 16.02
C LYS A 265 20.15 5.25 17.20
N ASN A 266 19.44 4.30 17.77
CA ASN A 266 18.51 4.42 18.91
C ASN A 266 17.23 5.21 18.63
N THR A 267 17.05 5.86 17.45
CA THR A 267 15.80 6.56 17.14
C THR A 267 14.63 5.60 17.08
N ARG A 268 13.57 5.92 17.80
CA ARG A 268 12.30 5.20 17.86
C ARG A 268 11.13 5.94 17.20
N LEU A 269 11.25 7.26 17.00
CA LEU A 269 10.23 8.11 16.40
C LEU A 269 10.88 9.07 15.39
N ALA A 270 10.31 9.19 14.20
CA ALA A 270 10.67 10.21 13.22
C ALA A 270 9.43 10.91 12.68
N VAL A 271 9.53 12.22 12.46
CA VAL A 271 8.45 13.05 11.92
C VAL A 271 9.01 13.94 10.81
N ILE A 272 8.25 14.10 9.72
CA ILE A 272 8.52 15.16 8.74
C ILE A 272 7.37 16.17 8.76
N PHE A 273 7.70 17.45 8.74
CA PHE A 273 6.81 18.59 8.65
C PHE A 273 7.01 19.26 7.29
N ILE A 274 5.95 19.35 6.50
CA ILE A 274 5.98 19.88 5.15
C ILE A 274 4.96 21.01 5.05
N GLN A 275 5.38 22.24 4.77
CA GLN A 275 4.47 23.37 4.61
C GLN A 275 3.73 23.26 3.27
N GLU A 276 2.41 23.15 3.32
CA GLU A 276 1.52 23.17 2.15
C GLU A 276 0.54 24.34 2.29
N GLY A 277 0.94 25.51 1.80
CA GLY A 277 0.14 26.75 1.93
C GLY A 277 0.02 27.19 3.39
N ASP A 278 -1.19 27.21 3.94
CA ASP A 278 -1.54 27.67 5.27
C ASP A 278 -1.58 26.56 6.33
N TYR A 279 -1.19 25.35 5.97
CA TYR A 279 -1.10 24.21 6.91
C TYR A 279 0.19 23.42 6.72
N VAL A 280 0.53 22.63 7.72
CA VAL A 280 1.66 21.70 7.73
C VAL A 280 1.14 20.28 7.64
N LYS A 281 1.51 19.58 6.56
CA LYS A 281 1.34 18.15 6.40
C LYS A 281 2.42 17.42 7.18
N MET A 282 2.04 16.34 7.87
CA MET A 282 2.96 15.57 8.67
C MET A 282 2.94 14.09 8.27
N SER A 283 4.12 13.47 8.28
CA SER A 283 4.23 12.02 8.26
C SER A 283 5.03 11.56 9.47
N LEU A 284 4.49 10.58 10.17
CA LEU A 284 5.06 10.03 11.40
C LEU A 284 5.43 8.58 11.18
N ARG A 285 6.60 8.18 11.62
CA ARG A 285 7.08 6.79 11.58
C ARG A 285 7.72 6.42 12.91
N SER A 286 7.58 5.17 13.31
CA SER A 286 8.15 4.69 14.57
C SER A 286 8.68 3.26 14.47
N LYS A 287 9.35 2.82 15.53
CA LYS A 287 9.81 1.44 15.73
C LYS A 287 9.18 0.86 16.99
N GLY A 288 9.00 -0.47 16.98
CA GLY A 288 8.51 -1.21 18.14
C GLY A 288 7.09 -0.80 18.57
N ALA A 289 6.89 -0.63 19.85
CA ALA A 289 5.58 -0.35 20.44
C ALA A 289 5.19 1.15 20.44
N THR A 290 6.02 2.04 19.89
CA THR A 290 5.72 3.48 19.84
C THR A 290 4.56 3.77 18.86
N ASP A 291 3.37 4.06 19.39
CA ASP A 291 2.13 4.21 18.61
C ASP A 291 1.96 5.64 18.04
N VAL A 292 2.48 5.87 16.83
CA VAL A 292 2.33 7.17 16.13
C VAL A 292 0.91 7.44 15.63
N ASN A 293 0.07 6.43 15.47
CA ASN A 293 -1.35 6.63 15.12
C ASN A 293 -2.07 7.35 16.25
N ARG A 294 -1.78 6.98 17.50
CA ARG A 294 -2.31 7.66 18.68
C ARG A 294 -1.85 9.11 18.74
N LEU A 295 -0.54 9.37 18.54
CA LEU A 295 0.01 10.73 18.51
C LEU A 295 -0.67 11.59 17.44
N ALA A 296 -0.86 11.07 16.24
CA ALA A 296 -1.52 11.76 15.15
C ALA A 296 -2.99 12.08 15.46
N ARG A 297 -3.73 11.13 16.04
CA ARG A 297 -5.15 11.32 16.40
C ARG A 297 -5.36 12.30 17.54
N GLU A 298 -4.54 12.22 18.58
CA GLU A 298 -4.69 13.04 19.78
C GLU A 298 -4.25 14.51 19.55
N HIS A 299 -3.29 14.75 18.63
CA HIS A 299 -2.62 16.04 18.53
C HIS A 299 -2.58 16.68 17.14
N PHE A 300 -2.77 15.93 16.04
CA PHE A 300 -2.46 16.42 14.70
C PHE A 300 -3.54 16.13 13.63
N SER A 301 -4.80 16.05 14.03
CA SER A 301 -5.91 15.84 13.10
C SER A 301 -5.61 14.74 12.05
N GLY A 302 -5.08 13.61 12.52
CA GLY A 302 -4.56 12.57 11.65
C GLY A 302 -4.90 11.15 12.10
N GLY A 303 -4.14 10.18 11.58
CA GLY A 303 -4.28 8.77 11.92
C GLY A 303 -3.47 7.87 10.99
N GLY A 304 -3.56 6.57 11.21
CA GLY A 304 -2.85 5.55 10.43
C GLY A 304 -2.69 4.26 11.20
N HIS A 305 -1.53 3.63 11.03
CA HIS A 305 -1.11 2.43 11.74
C HIS A 305 -0.21 2.76 12.93
N ILE A 306 0.04 1.77 13.80
CA ILE A 306 0.90 1.93 15.00
C ILE A 306 2.24 2.57 14.64
N ASN A 307 2.91 2.12 13.59
CA ASN A 307 4.23 2.58 13.21
C ASN A 307 4.27 3.52 11.99
N ALA A 308 3.12 3.85 11.41
CA ALA A 308 3.01 4.74 10.25
C ALA A 308 1.69 5.52 10.28
N ALA A 309 1.77 6.83 10.47
CA ALA A 309 0.61 7.71 10.51
C ALA A 309 0.87 9.00 9.74
N GLY A 310 -0.22 9.64 9.30
CA GLY A 310 -0.23 11.00 8.77
C GLY A 310 -0.91 11.95 9.74
N GLY A 311 -0.62 13.25 9.61
CA GLY A 311 -1.27 14.29 10.39
C GLY A 311 -1.25 15.63 9.67
N ARG A 312 -2.01 16.57 10.22
CA ARG A 312 -2.07 17.95 9.76
C ARG A 312 -2.06 18.91 10.96
N TYR A 313 -1.39 20.02 10.81
CA TYR A 313 -1.39 21.13 11.74
C TYR A 313 -1.72 22.42 10.97
N ASP A 314 -2.77 23.15 11.39
CA ASP A 314 -3.14 24.41 10.75
C ASP A 314 -2.26 25.53 11.32
N GLY A 315 -1.39 26.12 10.49
CA GLY A 315 -0.39 27.11 10.87
C GLY A 315 0.95 26.93 10.17
N THR A 316 2.00 27.45 10.78
CA THR A 316 3.38 27.46 10.27
C THR A 316 4.17 26.24 10.77
N ILE A 317 5.31 25.93 10.10
CA ILE A 317 6.23 24.87 10.54
C ILE A 317 6.74 25.15 11.96
N ASP A 318 7.09 26.40 12.29
CA ASP A 318 7.63 26.74 13.60
C ASP A 318 6.60 26.51 14.72
N GLU A 319 5.34 26.84 14.47
CA GLU A 319 4.22 26.55 15.39
C GLU A 319 4.02 25.05 15.54
N ALA A 320 3.99 24.30 14.42
CA ALA A 320 3.81 22.85 14.43
C ALA A 320 4.95 22.13 15.18
N VAL A 321 6.20 22.52 14.94
CA VAL A 321 7.38 21.95 15.63
C VAL A 321 7.37 22.32 17.11
N THR A 322 7.02 23.56 17.46
CA THR A 322 6.90 23.99 18.86
C THR A 322 5.83 23.18 19.59
N TYR A 323 4.67 23.01 18.99
CA TYR A 323 3.61 22.20 19.55
C TYR A 323 4.01 20.72 19.66
N PHE A 324 4.61 20.15 18.62
CA PHE A 324 5.13 18.77 18.65
C PHE A 324 6.09 18.57 19.81
N ARG A 325 7.07 19.46 19.98
CA ARG A 325 8.04 19.38 21.08
C ARG A 325 7.39 19.51 22.46
N SER A 326 6.30 20.23 22.59
CA SER A 326 5.58 20.38 23.86
C SER A 326 4.82 19.13 24.28
N VAL A 327 4.29 18.34 23.33
CA VAL A 327 3.52 17.11 23.60
C VAL A 327 4.40 15.85 23.64
N LEU A 328 5.61 15.92 23.07
CA LEU A 328 6.53 14.78 22.94
C LEU A 328 6.93 14.13 24.27
N PRO A 329 7.28 14.87 25.34
CA PRO A 329 7.67 14.27 26.63
C PRO A 329 6.58 13.36 27.19
N ASP A 330 5.35 13.85 27.26
CA ASP A 330 4.21 13.09 27.79
C ASP A 330 3.89 11.86 26.92
N PHE A 331 3.98 12.03 25.60
CA PHE A 331 3.76 10.94 24.67
C PHE A 331 4.80 9.82 24.85
N ILE A 332 6.06 10.17 24.95
CA ILE A 332 7.15 9.20 25.10
C ILE A 332 7.05 8.46 26.45
N GLN A 333 6.73 9.15 27.55
CA GLN A 333 6.55 8.52 28.86
C GLN A 333 5.41 7.48 28.88
N LYS A 334 4.34 7.72 28.13
CA LYS A 334 3.18 6.82 28.04
C LYS A 334 3.42 5.60 27.11
N ASN A 335 4.49 5.63 26.32
CA ASN A 335 4.85 4.60 25.33
C ASN A 335 6.25 4.00 25.57
N SER A 336 6.77 4.14 26.80
CA SER A 336 8.04 3.59 27.25
C SER A 336 7.89 2.24 27.89
#